data_b36c1a15a54dc9927555fdc7b7623285
#
_entry.id   b36c1a15a54dc9927555fdc7b7623285
#
_cell.length_a   1.000
_cell.length_b   1.000
_cell.length_c   1.000
_cell.angle_alpha   90.00
_cell.angle_beta   90.00
_cell.angle_gamma   90.00
#
_symmetry.space_group_name_H-M   'P 1'
#
loop_
_entity.id
_entity.type
_entity.pdbx_description
1 polymer ?
#
loop_
_entity_poly.entity_id
_entity_poly.type
_entity_poly.pdbx_seq_one_letter_code
_entity_poly.pdbx_strand_id
1 'polypeptide(L)'
;MAVYEQINLLLEEKGLTKREFAKRLIALEPKSKRTGETMSEKAVYAYLSGASVINADLIPYIADTLQVSEQFLFGEDEKIRVRLIKHLLKSLSDKEKKVIEKLYIEVLMPERYGDIVSLLPYASQSILEKIEQSLLEMKSISEKI
;
A
#
# COMPACT_ATOMS: atom_id res chain seq x y z
N MET A 1 12.81 15.00 -1.59
CA MET A 1 13.55 13.82 -2.11
C MET A 1 13.13 13.59 -3.56
N ALA A 2 14.07 13.41 -4.47
CA ALA A 2 13.75 13.15 -5.87
C ALA A 2 13.31 11.68 -6.05
N VAL A 3 12.53 11.37 -7.11
CA VAL A 3 12.01 10.02 -7.37
C VAL A 3 13.14 8.98 -7.47
N TYR A 4 14.25 9.32 -8.13
CA TYR A 4 15.37 8.38 -8.25
C TYR A 4 16.06 8.09 -6.90
N GLU A 5 16.09 9.04 -5.99
CA GLU A 5 16.62 8.84 -4.63
C GLU A 5 15.73 7.88 -3.85
N GLN A 6 14.40 8.07 -3.96
CA GLN A 6 13.43 7.16 -3.34
C GLN A 6 13.53 5.74 -3.90
N ILE A 7 13.70 5.59 -5.22
CA ILE A 7 13.90 4.28 -5.83
C ILE A 7 15.16 3.60 -5.27
N ASN A 8 16.29 4.33 -5.18
CA ASN A 8 17.54 3.77 -4.64
C ASN A 8 17.37 3.34 -3.17
N LEU A 9 16.66 4.12 -2.37
CA LEU A 9 16.36 3.79 -0.98
C LEU A 9 15.52 2.51 -0.88
N LEU A 10 14.47 2.38 -1.68
CA LEU A 10 13.66 1.17 -1.75
C LEU A 10 14.45 -0.05 -2.24
N LEU A 11 15.43 0.12 -3.14
CA LEU A 11 16.34 -0.96 -3.54
C LEU A 11 17.18 -1.46 -2.37
N GLU A 12 17.73 -0.53 -1.57
CA GLU A 12 18.51 -0.86 -0.37
C GLU A 12 17.65 -1.58 0.68
N GLU A 13 16.48 -1.05 0.99
CA GLU A 13 15.54 -1.67 1.95
C GLU A 13 15.14 -3.10 1.56
N LYS A 14 14.94 -3.35 0.26
CA LYS A 14 14.56 -4.66 -0.26
C LYS A 14 15.75 -5.58 -0.54
N GLY A 15 16.98 -5.13 -0.33
CA GLY A 15 18.20 -5.87 -0.65
C GLY A 15 18.32 -6.17 -2.16
N LEU A 16 17.72 -5.34 -3.01
CA LEU A 16 17.71 -5.54 -4.46
C LEU A 16 18.86 -4.78 -5.12
N THR A 17 19.68 -5.47 -5.88
CA THR A 17 20.76 -4.80 -6.63
C THR A 17 20.21 -4.01 -7.82
N LYS A 18 20.90 -2.92 -8.20
CA LYS A 18 20.53 -2.11 -9.39
C LYS A 18 20.44 -2.97 -10.66
N ARG A 19 21.29 -3.99 -10.77
CA ARG A 19 21.29 -4.91 -11.91
C ARG A 19 20.07 -5.81 -11.94
N GLU A 20 19.69 -6.36 -10.79
CA GLU A 20 18.46 -7.18 -10.68
C GLU A 20 17.22 -6.36 -10.94
N PHE A 21 17.15 -5.16 -10.38
CA PHE A 21 16.08 -4.21 -10.66
C PHE A 21 15.97 -3.92 -12.16
N ALA A 22 17.08 -3.57 -12.82
CA ALA A 22 17.10 -3.30 -14.25
C ALA A 22 16.59 -4.49 -15.07
N LYS A 23 17.04 -5.72 -14.74
CA LYS A 23 16.55 -6.95 -15.41
C LYS A 23 15.04 -7.16 -15.22
N ARG A 24 14.54 -7.00 -14.00
CA ARG A 24 13.11 -7.18 -13.70
C ARG A 24 12.26 -6.12 -14.41
N LEU A 25 12.70 -4.86 -14.40
CA LEU A 25 11.99 -3.76 -15.05
C LEU A 25 11.93 -3.96 -16.58
N ILE A 26 13.03 -4.36 -17.20
CA ILE A 26 13.09 -4.63 -18.65
C ILE A 26 12.22 -5.84 -19.02
N ALA A 27 12.15 -6.85 -18.17
CA ALA A 27 11.30 -8.03 -18.39
C ALA A 27 9.79 -7.71 -18.45
N LEU A 28 9.36 -6.59 -17.88
CA LEU A 28 7.98 -6.07 -18.02
C LEU A 28 7.73 -5.38 -19.37
N GLU A 29 8.74 -5.31 -20.23
CA GLU A 29 8.68 -4.69 -21.57
C GLU A 29 8.05 -3.28 -21.58
N PRO A 30 8.50 -2.36 -20.70
CA PRO A 30 7.96 -1.02 -20.68
C PRO A 30 8.27 -0.32 -22.02
N LYS A 31 7.21 0.02 -22.75
CA LYS A 31 7.33 0.74 -24.02
C LYS A 31 7.20 2.23 -23.77
N SER A 32 8.17 3.00 -24.24
CA SER A 32 8.05 4.46 -24.28
C SER A 32 6.95 4.84 -25.25
N LYS A 33 5.91 5.51 -24.78
CA LYS A 33 4.84 6.03 -25.68
C LYS A 33 5.36 6.98 -26.75
N ARG A 34 6.51 7.64 -26.49
CA ARG A 34 7.10 8.60 -27.40
C ARG A 34 7.90 7.97 -28.54
N THR A 35 8.65 6.88 -28.26
CA THR A 35 9.55 6.26 -29.23
C THR A 35 9.13 4.85 -29.65
N GLY A 36 8.23 4.21 -28.90
CA GLY A 36 7.85 2.80 -29.12
C GLY A 36 8.96 1.80 -28.82
N GLU A 37 10.14 2.27 -28.41
CA GLU A 37 11.31 1.44 -28.16
C GLU A 37 11.24 0.79 -26.78
N THR A 38 11.77 -0.41 -26.67
CA THR A 38 11.97 -1.10 -25.40
C THR A 38 13.09 -0.44 -24.61
N MET A 39 12.95 -0.40 -23.29
CA MET A 39 13.94 0.18 -22.41
C MET A 39 15.25 -0.61 -22.39
N SER A 40 16.37 0.08 -22.50
CA SER A 40 17.69 -0.52 -22.35
C SER A 40 18.20 -0.47 -20.90
N GLU A 41 19.07 -1.40 -20.51
CA GLU A 41 19.71 -1.41 -19.20
C GLU A 41 20.46 -0.10 -18.91
N LYS A 42 21.11 0.48 -19.91
CA LYS A 42 21.78 1.78 -19.83
C LYS A 42 20.81 2.91 -19.44
N ALA A 43 19.59 2.90 -20.00
CA ALA A 43 18.58 3.88 -19.66
C ALA A 43 18.12 3.75 -18.20
N VAL A 44 17.98 2.52 -17.69
CA VAL A 44 17.64 2.28 -16.27
C VAL A 44 18.72 2.85 -15.35
N TYR A 45 20.00 2.62 -15.65
CA TYR A 45 21.10 3.18 -14.85
C TYR A 45 21.12 4.71 -14.90
N ALA A 46 20.80 5.31 -16.05
CA ALA A 46 20.70 6.77 -16.17
C ALA A 46 19.57 7.34 -15.30
N TYR A 47 18.44 6.63 -15.17
CA TYR A 47 17.38 6.98 -14.24
C TYR A 47 17.81 6.85 -12.77
N LEU A 48 18.44 5.73 -12.41
CA LEU A 48 18.88 5.48 -11.04
C LEU A 48 19.99 6.43 -10.56
N SER A 49 20.77 6.98 -11.48
CA SER A 49 21.78 8.01 -11.18
C SER A 49 21.24 9.44 -11.16
N GLY A 50 20.00 9.65 -11.57
CA GLY A 50 19.44 11.00 -11.76
C GLY A 50 19.96 11.72 -13.01
N ALA A 51 20.75 11.06 -13.87
CA ALA A 51 21.27 11.64 -15.13
C ALA A 51 20.18 11.82 -16.19
N SER A 52 19.05 11.11 -16.05
CA SER A 52 17.87 11.23 -16.91
C SER A 52 16.59 11.32 -16.07
N VAL A 53 15.64 12.10 -16.56
CA VAL A 53 14.33 12.24 -15.93
C VAL A 53 13.50 10.98 -16.22
N ILE A 54 12.88 10.43 -15.18
CA ILE A 54 11.95 9.31 -15.29
C ILE A 54 10.64 9.79 -15.89
N ASN A 55 10.24 9.21 -17.01
CA ASN A 55 8.96 9.53 -17.64
C ASN A 55 7.78 8.96 -16.82
N ALA A 56 6.69 9.68 -16.78
CA ALA A 56 5.49 9.28 -16.04
C ALA A 56 4.97 7.89 -16.48
N ASP A 57 5.12 7.55 -17.77
CA ASP A 57 4.72 6.24 -18.31
C ASP A 57 5.48 5.06 -17.70
N LEU A 58 6.63 5.29 -17.08
CA LEU A 58 7.47 4.27 -16.45
C LEU A 58 7.14 4.06 -14.97
N ILE A 59 6.46 5.00 -14.34
CA ILE A 59 6.13 4.96 -12.91
C ILE A 59 5.39 3.67 -12.53
N PRO A 60 4.33 3.24 -13.25
CA PRO A 60 3.63 1.99 -12.94
C PRO A 60 4.55 0.76 -12.98
N TYR A 61 5.40 0.65 -13.99
CA TYR A 61 6.33 -0.47 -14.14
C TYR A 61 7.41 -0.51 -13.05
N ILE A 62 7.90 0.67 -12.64
CA ILE A 62 8.86 0.81 -11.55
C ILE A 62 8.20 0.39 -10.22
N ALA A 63 6.99 0.87 -9.96
CA ALA A 63 6.22 0.53 -8.77
C ALA A 63 5.93 -0.98 -8.70
N ASP A 64 5.53 -1.59 -9.81
CA ASP A 64 5.28 -3.03 -9.91
C ASP A 64 6.57 -3.84 -9.69
N THR A 65 7.69 -3.43 -10.32
CA THR A 65 9.00 -4.07 -10.12
C THR A 65 9.45 -4.05 -8.66
N LEU A 66 9.15 -2.96 -7.96
CA LEU A 66 9.49 -2.77 -6.54
C LEU A 66 8.40 -3.31 -5.60
N GLN A 67 7.25 -3.76 -6.10
CA GLN A 67 6.11 -4.20 -5.31
C GLN A 67 5.67 -3.14 -4.28
N VAL A 68 5.52 -1.91 -4.75
CA VAL A 68 5.02 -0.77 -3.98
C VAL A 68 3.92 -0.05 -4.74
N SER A 69 3.15 0.81 -4.06
CA SER A 69 2.24 1.71 -4.80
C SER A 69 3.03 2.84 -5.46
N GLU A 70 2.53 3.35 -6.59
CA GLU A 70 3.18 4.44 -7.33
C GLU A 70 3.48 5.66 -6.45
N GLN A 71 2.60 5.98 -5.51
CA GLN A 71 2.74 7.09 -4.57
C GLN A 71 3.97 6.99 -3.69
N PHE A 72 4.42 5.78 -3.36
CA PHE A 72 5.64 5.57 -2.58
C PHE A 72 6.90 6.05 -3.29
N LEU A 73 6.87 6.11 -4.63
CA LEU A 73 7.99 6.64 -5.42
C LEU A 73 8.17 8.15 -5.26
N PHE A 74 7.15 8.87 -4.79
CA PHE A 74 7.19 10.31 -4.58
C PHE A 74 7.48 10.72 -3.12
N GLY A 75 7.71 9.77 -2.24
CA GLY A 75 8.12 9.94 -0.86
C GLY A 75 7.16 9.32 0.16
N GLU A 76 7.68 9.04 1.34
CA GLU A 76 6.95 8.47 2.48
C GLU A 76 6.41 9.56 3.42
N ASP A 77 5.75 10.58 2.91
CA ASP A 77 5.04 11.50 3.80
C ASP A 77 3.81 10.79 4.38
N GLU A 78 3.74 10.71 5.72
CA GLU A 78 2.61 10.15 6.45
C GLU A 78 1.27 10.76 5.99
N LYS A 79 1.26 12.05 5.68
CA LYS A 79 0.07 12.75 5.16
C LYS A 79 -0.36 12.21 3.80
N ILE A 80 0.60 11.87 2.93
CA ILE A 80 0.33 11.26 1.61
C ILE A 80 -0.24 9.87 1.80
N ARG A 81 0.34 9.05 2.69
CA ARG A 81 -0.16 7.71 3.01
C ARG A 81 -1.59 7.75 3.55
N VAL A 82 -1.85 8.63 4.50
CA VAL A 82 -3.21 8.80 5.08
C VAL A 82 -4.21 9.26 4.01
N ARG A 83 -3.84 10.17 3.11
CA ARG A 83 -4.70 10.59 1.99
C ARG A 83 -5.01 9.45 1.04
N LEU A 84 -4.00 8.65 0.69
CA LEU A 84 -4.16 7.47 -0.16
C LEU A 84 -5.13 6.46 0.47
N ILE A 85 -4.92 6.12 1.74
CA ILE A 85 -5.81 5.20 2.47
C ILE A 85 -7.24 5.74 2.47
N LYS A 86 -7.45 7.02 2.81
CA LYS A 86 -8.77 7.63 2.78
C LYS A 86 -9.41 7.62 1.40
N HIS A 87 -8.62 7.81 0.34
CA HIS A 87 -9.12 7.77 -1.04
C HIS A 87 -9.52 6.35 -1.43
N LEU A 88 -8.66 5.36 -1.14
CA LEU A 88 -8.95 3.96 -1.38
C LEU A 88 -10.21 3.51 -0.65
N LEU A 89 -10.35 3.82 0.64
CA LEU A 89 -11.52 3.45 1.43
C LEU A 89 -12.83 4.02 0.87
N LYS A 90 -12.79 5.21 0.25
CA LYS A 90 -13.97 5.82 -0.38
C LYS A 90 -14.36 5.17 -1.72
N SER A 91 -13.40 4.64 -2.45
CA SER A 91 -13.57 4.07 -3.79
C SER A 91 -13.73 2.55 -3.81
N LEU A 92 -13.69 1.89 -2.63
CA LEU A 92 -13.78 0.44 -2.52
C LEU A 92 -15.13 -0.09 -3.02
N SER A 93 -15.07 -1.09 -3.88
CA SER A 93 -16.20 -1.96 -4.18
C SER A 93 -16.55 -2.82 -2.95
N ASP A 94 -17.77 -3.36 -2.94
CA ASP A 94 -18.22 -4.21 -1.82
C ASP A 94 -17.40 -5.50 -1.67
N LYS A 95 -16.79 -5.98 -2.76
CA LYS A 95 -15.85 -7.11 -2.70
C LYS A 95 -14.55 -6.74 -1.99
N GLU A 96 -14.00 -5.57 -2.31
CA GLU A 96 -12.76 -5.06 -1.69
C GLU A 96 -12.98 -4.71 -0.21
N LYS A 97 -14.13 -4.16 0.16
CA LYS A 97 -14.49 -3.94 1.56
C LYS A 97 -14.44 -5.23 2.37
N LYS A 98 -15.02 -6.32 1.86
CA LYS A 98 -14.98 -7.64 2.53
C LYS A 98 -13.54 -8.17 2.69
N VAL A 99 -12.68 -7.94 1.69
CA VAL A 99 -11.26 -8.32 1.79
C VAL A 99 -10.56 -7.53 2.88
N ILE A 100 -10.79 -6.20 2.96
CA ILE A 100 -10.20 -5.35 3.99
C ILE A 100 -10.73 -5.71 5.39
N GLU A 101 -12.01 -5.98 5.55
CA GLU A 101 -12.58 -6.45 6.82
C GLU A 101 -11.90 -7.74 7.29
N LYS A 102 -11.71 -8.70 6.38
CA LYS A 102 -11.04 -9.95 6.68
C LYS A 102 -9.58 -9.72 7.09
N LEU A 103 -8.83 -8.93 6.32
CA LEU A 103 -7.44 -8.58 6.64
C LEU A 103 -7.32 -7.81 7.97
N TYR A 104 -8.26 -6.92 8.27
CA TYR A 104 -8.29 -6.20 9.54
C TYR A 104 -8.45 -7.15 10.72
N ILE A 105 -9.36 -8.11 10.63
CA ILE A 105 -9.59 -9.13 11.66
C ILE A 105 -8.37 -10.02 11.81
N GLU A 106 -7.81 -10.52 10.70
CA GLU A 106 -6.70 -11.48 10.71
C GLU A 106 -5.36 -10.86 11.16
N VAL A 107 -5.10 -9.58 10.82
CA VAL A 107 -3.77 -8.97 10.99
C VAL A 107 -3.70 -8.01 12.18
N LEU A 108 -4.76 -7.25 12.43
CA LEU A 108 -4.74 -6.17 13.41
C LEU A 108 -5.47 -6.50 14.72
N MET A 109 -6.33 -7.51 14.71
CA MET A 109 -7.02 -7.90 15.94
C MET A 109 -6.32 -9.06 16.64
N PRO A 110 -6.18 -9.03 17.98
CA PRO A 110 -5.79 -10.22 18.76
C PRO A 110 -6.75 -11.38 18.46
N GLU A 111 -6.23 -12.60 18.37
CA GLU A 111 -7.00 -13.81 18.01
C GLU A 111 -8.36 -13.91 18.72
N ARG A 112 -8.37 -13.68 20.06
CA ARG A 112 -9.60 -13.73 20.84
C ARG A 112 -10.70 -12.73 20.44
N TYR A 113 -10.34 -11.62 19.79
CA TYR A 113 -11.32 -10.64 19.29
C TYR A 113 -11.80 -10.95 17.88
N GLY A 114 -10.95 -11.61 17.07
CA GLY A 114 -11.30 -12.05 15.73
C GLY A 114 -12.53 -12.97 15.73
N ASP A 115 -12.55 -13.93 16.66
CA ASP A 115 -13.68 -14.86 16.82
C ASP A 115 -14.98 -14.12 17.18
N ILE A 116 -14.92 -13.17 18.13
CA ILE A 116 -16.09 -12.39 18.53
C ILE A 116 -16.59 -11.53 17.38
N VAL A 117 -15.68 -10.81 16.69
CA VAL A 117 -16.06 -9.92 15.59
C VAL A 117 -16.65 -10.71 14.41
N SER A 118 -16.16 -11.91 14.13
CA SER A 118 -16.68 -12.77 13.07
C SER A 118 -18.12 -13.24 13.34
N LEU A 119 -18.54 -13.26 14.60
CA LEU A 119 -19.90 -13.65 15.01
C LEU A 119 -20.87 -12.47 15.05
N LEU A 120 -20.41 -11.23 15.11
CA LEU A 120 -21.29 -10.04 15.17
C LEU A 120 -22.32 -9.94 14.02
N PRO A 121 -22.02 -10.30 12.76
CA PRO A 121 -23.01 -10.29 11.69
C PRO A 121 -24.20 -11.23 11.90
N TYR A 122 -24.06 -12.23 12.78
CA TYR A 122 -25.13 -13.20 13.12
C TYR A 122 -25.90 -12.80 14.39
N ALA A 123 -25.46 -11.74 15.08
CA ALA A 123 -26.14 -11.26 16.28
C ALA A 123 -27.42 -10.51 15.91
N SER A 124 -28.48 -10.69 16.71
CA SER A 124 -29.69 -9.88 16.58
C SER A 124 -29.40 -8.42 16.97
N GLN A 125 -30.21 -7.49 16.45
CA GLN A 125 -30.09 -6.06 16.78
C GLN A 125 -30.09 -5.82 18.30
N SER A 126 -30.95 -6.50 19.05
CA SER A 126 -31.01 -6.40 20.51
C SER A 126 -29.72 -6.87 21.22
N ILE A 127 -29.00 -7.85 20.65
CA ILE A 127 -27.71 -8.31 21.20
C ILE A 127 -26.65 -7.27 20.91
N LEU A 128 -26.61 -6.72 19.69
CA LEU A 128 -25.65 -5.68 19.30
C LEU A 128 -25.77 -4.44 20.20
N GLU A 129 -26.99 -3.97 20.45
CA GLU A 129 -27.28 -2.84 21.35
C GLU A 129 -26.79 -3.08 22.79
N LYS A 130 -26.97 -4.29 23.31
CA LYS A 130 -26.45 -4.66 24.65
C LYS A 130 -24.93 -4.69 24.71
N ILE A 131 -24.30 -5.21 23.68
CA ILE A 131 -22.83 -5.22 23.58
C ILE A 131 -22.31 -3.79 23.53
N GLU A 132 -22.88 -2.95 22.69
CA GLU A 132 -22.50 -1.53 22.56
C GLU A 132 -22.62 -0.80 23.89
N GLN A 133 -23.77 -0.94 24.60
CA GLN A 133 -23.99 -0.30 25.88
C GLN A 133 -22.94 -0.76 26.93
N SER A 134 -22.68 -2.07 27.01
CA SER A 134 -21.69 -2.61 27.92
C SER A 134 -20.27 -2.09 27.64
N LEU A 135 -19.90 -1.97 26.38
CA LEU A 135 -18.60 -1.42 25.97
C LEU A 135 -18.47 0.07 26.29
N LEU A 136 -19.54 0.85 26.10
CA LEU A 136 -19.58 2.28 26.46
C LEU A 136 -19.44 2.49 27.97
N GLU A 137 -20.09 1.68 28.79
CA GLU A 137 -19.93 1.70 30.24
C GLU A 137 -18.50 1.39 30.66
N MET A 138 -17.89 0.32 30.11
CA MET A 138 -16.48 -0.03 30.38
C MET A 138 -15.51 1.07 29.96
N LYS A 139 -15.74 1.69 28.79
CA LYS A 139 -14.93 2.82 28.33
C LYS A 139 -15.01 3.98 29.32
N SER A 140 -16.21 4.33 29.79
CA SER A 140 -16.41 5.43 30.74
C SER A 140 -15.72 5.20 32.10
N ILE A 141 -15.59 3.94 32.50
CA ILE A 141 -14.85 3.55 33.73
C ILE A 141 -13.34 3.67 33.48
N SER A 142 -12.86 3.20 32.33
CA SER A 142 -11.44 3.25 31.99
C SER A 142 -10.88 4.67 31.82
N GLU A 143 -11.72 5.62 31.40
CA GLU A 143 -11.32 7.04 31.23
C GLU A 143 -11.30 7.83 32.56
N LYS A 144 -11.79 7.23 33.65
CA LYS A 144 -11.82 7.85 34.99
C LYS A 144 -10.69 7.38 35.91
N ILE A 145 -9.84 6.47 35.44
CA ILE A 145 -8.68 5.95 36.15
C ILE A 145 -7.41 6.57 35.56
#